data_6b3c5bb8358f0cdf41ca9d4aad3fc628
#
_entry.id   6b3c5bb8358f0cdf41ca9d4aad3fc628
#
_cell.length_a   1.000
_cell.length_b   1.000
_cell.length_c   1.000
_cell.angle_alpha   90.00
_cell.angle_beta   90.00
_cell.angle_gamma   90.00
#
_symmetry.space_group_name_H-M   'P 1'
#
loop_
_entity.id
_entity.type
_entity.pdbx_description
1 polymer ?
#
loop_
_entity_poly.entity_id
_entity_poly.type
_entity_poly.pdbx_seq_one_letter_code
_entity_poly.pdbx_strand_id
1 'polypeptide(L)' 'MSQQLNTEAVGSSTVYVRKVAIGDLPKAVQREAREGGLEELYALHRSDGEQVALVGDRGLAFTLARQNDLNPVSVH' A
#
# COMPACT_ATOMS: atom_id res chain seq x y z
N MET A 1 30.18 -2.76 4.83
CA MET A 1 29.12 -3.45 5.34
C MET A 1 27.81 -2.68 5.41
N SER A 2 27.71 -1.64 6.16
CA SER A 2 26.44 -0.98 6.32
C SER A 2 26.12 -0.02 5.18
N GLN A 3 27.05 0.29 4.32
CA GLN A 3 26.84 1.29 3.30
C GLN A 3 25.84 0.84 2.25
N GLN A 4 26.06 -0.34 1.71
CA GLN A 4 25.10 -0.82 0.72
C GLN A 4 23.75 -1.06 1.33
N LEU A 5 23.73 -1.39 2.63
CA LEU A 5 22.45 -1.52 3.30
C LEU A 5 21.71 -0.21 3.32
N ASN A 6 22.44 0.89 3.52
CA ASN A 6 21.80 2.19 3.52
C ASN A 6 21.14 2.49 2.18
N THR A 7 21.83 2.18 1.10
CA THR A 7 21.29 2.42 -0.22
C THR A 7 20.03 1.59 -0.45
N GLU A 8 20.10 0.33 -0.05
CA GLU A 8 18.96 -0.55 -0.21
C GLU A 8 17.80 -0.11 0.67
N ALA A 9 18.12 0.36 1.88
CA ALA A 9 17.07 0.80 2.80
C ALA A 9 16.30 1.98 2.21
N VAL A 10 16.99 2.89 1.53
CA VAL A 10 16.30 4.02 0.90
C VAL A 10 15.33 3.52 -0.15
N GLY A 11 15.75 2.60 -1.01
CA GLY A 11 14.87 2.06 -2.02
C GLY A 11 13.76 1.22 -1.44
N SER A 12 14.08 0.40 -0.45
CA SER A 12 13.10 -0.52 0.12
C SER A 12 12.14 0.17 1.07
N SER A 13 12.46 1.36 1.56
CA SER A 13 11.57 2.08 2.44
C SER A 13 10.50 2.87 1.70
N THR A 14 10.55 2.91 0.37
CA THR A 14 9.52 3.58 -0.42
C THR A 14 8.39 2.61 -0.70
N VAL A 15 7.15 3.07 -0.49
CA VAL A 15 5.98 2.30 -0.86
C VAL A 15 5.08 3.18 -1.71
N TYR A 16 4.42 2.56 -2.68
CA TYR A 16 3.54 3.27 -3.61
C TYR A 16 2.10 3.01 -3.21
N VAL A 17 1.37 4.08 -3.00
CA VAL A 17 -0.04 4.03 -2.62
C VAL A 17 -0.85 4.16 -3.90
N ARG A 18 -1.62 3.13 -4.21
CA ARG A 18 -2.36 3.07 -5.47
C ARG A 18 -3.82 2.76 -5.19
N LYS A 19 -4.70 3.53 -5.82
CA LYS A 19 -6.13 3.26 -5.72
C LYS A 19 -6.47 2.05 -6.56
N VAL A 20 -7.27 1.15 -5.99
CA VAL A 20 -7.67 -0.09 -6.65
C VAL A 20 -9.19 -0.17 -6.66
N ALA A 21 -9.77 -0.40 -7.82
CA ALA A 21 -11.21 -0.58 -7.94
C ALA A 21 -11.58 -1.94 -7.32
N ILE A 22 -12.68 -1.96 -6.58
CA ILE A 22 -13.10 -3.18 -5.90
C ILE A 22 -13.37 -4.29 -6.91
N GLY A 23 -13.89 -3.94 -8.07
CA GLY A 23 -14.17 -4.95 -9.09
C GLY A 23 -12.96 -5.68 -9.62
N ASP A 24 -11.75 -5.14 -9.40
CA ASP A 24 -10.52 -5.79 -9.84
C ASP A 24 -9.93 -6.72 -8.80
N LEU A 25 -10.62 -6.92 -7.68
CA LEU A 25 -10.10 -7.71 -6.57
C LEU A 25 -10.79 -9.07 -6.51
N PRO A 26 -10.21 -10.04 -5.80
CA PRO A 26 -10.87 -11.33 -5.60
C PRO A 26 -12.23 -11.15 -4.96
N LYS A 27 -13.15 -12.05 -5.26
CA LYS A 27 -14.53 -11.89 -4.83
C LYS A 27 -14.68 -11.86 -3.31
N ALA A 28 -13.86 -12.59 -2.59
CA ALA A 28 -13.91 -12.58 -1.14
C ALA A 28 -13.59 -11.19 -0.60
N VAL A 29 -12.58 -10.52 -1.19
CA VAL A 29 -12.22 -9.17 -0.79
C VAL A 29 -13.33 -8.20 -1.19
N GLN A 30 -13.92 -8.38 -2.36
CA GLN A 30 -15.02 -7.53 -2.80
C GLN A 30 -16.18 -7.58 -1.81
N ARG A 31 -16.50 -8.77 -1.33
CA ARG A 31 -17.60 -8.94 -0.38
C ARG A 31 -17.32 -8.18 0.91
N GLU A 32 -16.12 -8.34 1.45
CA GLU A 32 -15.76 -7.66 2.68
C GLU A 32 -15.80 -6.14 2.51
N ALA A 33 -15.31 -5.66 1.38
CA ALA A 33 -15.31 -4.23 1.12
C ALA A 33 -16.72 -3.68 1.05
N ARG A 34 -17.61 -4.41 0.37
CA ARG A 34 -19.00 -3.97 0.25
C ARG A 34 -19.72 -3.99 1.58
N GLU A 35 -19.46 -4.99 2.39
CA GLU A 35 -20.04 -5.07 3.72
C GLU A 35 -19.60 -3.90 4.58
N GLY A 36 -18.39 -3.41 4.36
CA GLY A 36 -17.90 -2.23 5.06
C GLY A 36 -18.30 -0.91 4.41
N GLY A 37 -19.09 -0.95 3.34
CA GLY A 37 -19.53 0.26 2.67
C GLY A 37 -18.46 0.92 1.81
N LEU A 38 -17.42 0.19 1.44
CA LEU A 38 -16.31 0.74 0.66
C LEU A 38 -16.58 0.58 -0.83
N GLU A 39 -16.14 1.55 -1.61
CA GLU A 39 -16.27 1.51 -3.06
C GLU A 39 -14.94 1.31 -3.74
N GLU A 40 -13.86 1.63 -3.04
CA GLU A 40 -12.51 1.45 -3.57
C GLU A 40 -11.55 1.22 -2.42
N LEU A 41 -10.40 0.65 -2.74
CA LEU A 41 -9.38 0.37 -1.76
C LEU A 41 -8.07 0.99 -2.20
N TYR A 42 -7.12 1.06 -1.27
CA TYR A 42 -5.79 1.60 -1.54
C TYR A 42 -4.78 0.54 -1.19
N ALA A 43 -3.94 0.21 -2.15
CA ALA A 43 -2.91 -0.81 -1.99
C ALA A 43 -1.57 -0.14 -1.79
N LEU A 44 -0.77 -0.69 -0.90
CA LEU A 44 0.60 -0.26 -0.69
C LEU A 44 1.51 -1.32 -1.29
N HIS A 45 2.37 -0.90 -2.21
CA HIS A 45 3.29 -1.79 -2.90
C HIS A 45 4.72 -1.33 -2.68
N ARG A 46 5.62 -2.28 -2.52
CA ARG A 46 7.04 -1.99 -2.52
C ARG A 46 7.51 -1.74 -3.93
N SER A 47 8.75 -1.27 -4.06
CA SER A 47 9.31 -0.95 -5.36
C SER A 47 9.42 -2.18 -6.26
N ASP A 48 9.47 -3.37 -5.70
CA ASP A 48 9.51 -4.60 -6.49
C ASP A 48 8.11 -5.09 -6.87
N GLY A 49 7.06 -4.35 -6.48
CA GLY A 49 5.70 -4.71 -6.80
C GLY A 49 4.99 -5.53 -5.74
N GLU A 50 5.69 -5.92 -4.68
CA GLU A 50 5.06 -6.70 -3.62
C GLU A 50 4.02 -5.87 -2.88
N GLN A 51 2.80 -6.39 -2.76
CA GLN A 51 1.76 -5.72 -2.02
C GLN A 51 1.94 -5.99 -0.53
N VAL A 52 2.08 -4.93 0.25
CA VAL A 52 2.31 -5.06 1.69
C VAL A 52 1.06 -4.77 2.51
N ALA A 53 0.08 -4.08 1.94
CA ALA A 53 -1.14 -3.78 2.67
C ALA A 53 -2.24 -3.38 1.70
N LEU A 54 -3.48 -3.53 2.16
CA LEU A 54 -4.66 -3.11 1.40
C LEU A 54 -5.60 -2.48 2.42
N VAL A 55 -5.91 -1.21 2.25
CA VAL A 55 -6.69 -0.45 3.23
C VAL A 55 -7.83 0.28 2.55
N GLY A 56 -8.80 0.71 3.34
CA GLY A 56 -10.01 1.32 2.80
C GLY A 56 -9.94 2.83 2.65
N ASP A 57 -8.85 3.45 3.04
CA ASP A 57 -8.76 4.90 3.02
C ASP A 57 -7.33 5.33 2.69
N ARG A 58 -7.21 6.37 1.85
CA ARG A 58 -5.91 6.83 1.44
C ARG A 58 -5.10 7.40 2.59
N GLY A 59 -5.75 8.17 3.47
CA GLY A 59 -5.08 8.70 4.63
C GLY A 59 -4.56 7.61 5.55
N LEU A 60 -5.33 6.54 5.69
CA LEU A 60 -4.92 5.40 6.48
C LEU A 60 -3.72 4.71 5.87
N ALA A 61 -3.67 4.63 4.54
CA ALA A 61 -2.52 4.05 3.86
C ALA A 61 -1.25 4.84 4.18
N PHE A 62 -1.33 6.16 4.15
CA PHE A 62 -0.18 7.00 4.46
C PHE A 62 0.23 6.87 5.91
N THR A 63 -0.75 6.84 6.82
CA THR A 63 -0.48 6.69 8.24
C THR A 63 0.20 5.35 8.51
N LEU A 64 -0.32 4.29 7.91
CA LEU A 64 0.24 2.95 8.10
C LEU A 64 1.68 2.89 7.62
N ALA A 65 1.96 3.49 6.47
CA ALA A 65 3.32 3.51 5.94
C ALA A 65 4.26 4.21 6.90
N ARG A 66 3.85 5.37 7.40
CA ARG A 66 4.71 6.14 8.30
C ARG A 66 4.93 5.43 9.62
N GLN A 67 3.93 4.72 10.12
CA GLN A 67 4.09 3.97 11.37
C GLN A 67 5.10 2.83 11.23
N ASN A 68 5.36 2.40 10.01
CA ASN A 68 6.32 1.35 9.73
C ASN A 68 7.61 1.89 9.12
N ASP A 69 7.85 3.19 9.29
CA ASP A 69 9.05 3.86 8.79
C ASP A 69 9.19 3.73 7.28
N LEU A 70 8.07 3.67 6.59
CA LEU A 70 8.04 3.62 5.14
C LEU A 70 7.69 5.01 4.59
N ASN A 71 8.16 5.28 3.39
CA ASN A 71 7.95 6.57 2.74
C ASN A 71 6.88 6.41 1.66
N PRO A 72 5.64 6.86 1.93
CA PRO A 72 4.55 6.65 0.98
C PRO A 72 4.60 7.66 -0.16
N VAL A 73 4.38 7.15 -1.36
CA VAL A 73 4.30 7.96 -2.58
C VAL A 73 2.99 7.60 -3.27
N SER A 74 2.20 8.61 -3.59
CA SER A 74 0.94 8.40 -4.26
C SER A 74 1.18 8.24 -5.76
N VAL A 75 0.57 7.23 -6.37
CA VAL A 75 0.64 7.03 -7.81
C VAL A 75 -0.77 6.94 -8.38
N HIS A 76 -0.89 7.37 -9.63
CA HIS A 76 -2.17 7.43 -10.31
C HIS A 76 -2.25 6.44 -11.44
#